data_59f6894658b32d1f7658fee7c4807061
#
_entry.id   59f6894658b32d1f7658fee7c4807061
#
_cell.length_a   1.000
_cell.length_b   1.000
_cell.length_c   1.000
_cell.angle_alpha   90.00
_cell.angle_beta   90.00
_cell.angle_gamma   90.00
#
_symmetry.space_group_name_H-M   'P 1'
#
loop_
_entity.id
_entity.type
_entity.pdbx_description
1 polymer ?
#
loop_
_entity_poly.entity_id
_entity_poly.type
_entity_poly.pdbx_seq_one_letter_code
_entity_poly.pdbx_strand_id
1 'polypeptide(L)'
;METIPYDKRSGKIWFNGELVDWSNAKVHLLNHGLHYASCVFEGERIYEGEIFKLQEHTERLFYSAKRMGIKIPYSQKEINNASNEIIRVQKIKNGYVRPVVWRGSEMMAISAQKNKIHVG
;
A
#
# COMPACT_ATOMS: atom_id res chain seq x y z
N MET A 1 -23.96 0.75 -16.98
CA MET A 1 -23.15 1.88 -16.47
C MET A 1 -21.68 1.47 -16.53
N GLU A 2 -20.91 2.21 -17.26
CA GLU A 2 -19.47 1.95 -17.31
C GLU A 2 -18.81 2.41 -16.02
N THR A 3 -17.99 1.54 -15.44
CA THR A 3 -17.19 1.90 -14.28
C THR A 3 -15.85 2.47 -14.75
N ILE A 4 -15.41 3.57 -14.14
CA ILE A 4 -14.09 4.14 -14.44
C ILE A 4 -13.02 3.14 -13.94
N PRO A 5 -12.10 2.69 -14.82
CA PRO A 5 -11.00 1.85 -14.38
C PRO A 5 -10.22 2.50 -13.24
N TYR A 6 -9.69 1.69 -12.32
CA TYR A 6 -8.99 2.23 -11.14
C TYR A 6 -7.81 3.12 -11.51
N ASP A 7 -7.04 2.74 -12.54
CA ASP A 7 -5.87 3.51 -12.99
C ASP A 7 -6.24 4.82 -13.70
N LYS A 8 -7.52 5.03 -14.03
CA LYS A 8 -8.03 6.24 -14.67
C LYS A 8 -8.75 7.19 -13.70
N ARG A 9 -8.79 6.85 -12.44
CA ARG A 9 -9.41 7.70 -11.41
C ARG A 9 -8.50 8.87 -11.06
N SER A 10 -9.01 9.79 -10.26
CA SER A 10 -8.26 10.97 -9.83
C SER A 10 -8.17 11.03 -8.30
N GLY A 11 -7.31 11.90 -7.82
CA GLY A 11 -7.08 12.11 -6.41
C GLY A 11 -5.63 11.86 -6.02
N LYS A 12 -5.42 11.44 -4.77
CA LYS A 12 -4.10 11.18 -4.22
C LYS A 12 -3.95 9.72 -3.78
N ILE A 13 -2.73 9.24 -3.85
CA ILE A 13 -2.31 7.96 -3.27
C ILE A 13 -1.11 8.25 -2.37
N TRP A 14 -1.11 7.69 -1.17
CA TRP A 14 0.08 7.70 -0.33
C TRP A 14 1.06 6.67 -0.88
N PHE A 15 2.28 7.11 -1.18
CA PHE A 15 3.28 6.29 -1.88
C PHE A 15 4.66 6.61 -1.31
N ASN A 16 5.26 5.67 -0.61
CA ASN A 16 6.59 5.81 0.00
C ASN A 16 6.76 7.09 0.83
N GLY A 17 5.77 7.42 1.65
CA GLY A 17 5.84 8.54 2.58
C GLY A 17 5.30 9.86 2.03
N GLU A 18 4.84 9.90 0.80
CA GLU A 18 4.34 11.11 0.16
C GLU A 18 2.96 10.91 -0.45
N LEU A 19 2.18 11.98 -0.51
CA LEU A 19 0.95 12.01 -1.28
C LEU A 19 1.30 12.34 -2.73
N VAL A 20 1.08 11.40 -3.63
CA VAL A 20 1.31 11.59 -5.07
C VAL A 20 -0.01 11.65 -5.82
N ASP A 21 -0.01 12.28 -6.98
CA ASP A 21 -1.19 12.25 -7.84
C ASP A 21 -1.51 10.82 -8.28
N TRP A 22 -2.79 10.52 -8.35
CA TRP A 22 -3.29 9.17 -8.68
C TRP A 22 -2.61 8.60 -9.93
N SER A 23 -2.50 9.40 -10.99
CA SER A 23 -1.89 8.99 -12.25
C SER A 23 -0.38 8.71 -12.17
N ASN A 24 0.29 9.18 -11.13
CA ASN A 24 1.73 9.02 -10.93
C ASN A 24 2.09 7.84 -10.03
N ALA A 25 1.10 7.20 -9.41
CA ALA A 25 1.33 6.04 -8.55
C ALA A 25 1.48 4.78 -9.39
N LYS A 26 2.67 4.59 -9.97
CA LYS A 26 2.99 3.50 -10.89
C LYS A 26 4.25 2.77 -10.46
N VAL A 27 4.36 1.51 -10.88
CA VAL A 27 5.56 0.69 -10.68
C VAL A 27 6.09 0.22 -12.02
N HIS A 28 7.37 -0.08 -12.06
CA HIS A 28 8.01 -0.58 -13.26
C HIS A 28 7.63 -2.05 -13.52
N LEU A 29 7.60 -2.46 -14.80
CA LEU A 29 7.30 -3.84 -15.19
C LEU A 29 8.24 -4.86 -14.51
N LEU A 30 9.48 -4.49 -14.27
CA LEU A 30 10.48 -5.36 -13.62
C LEU A 30 10.38 -5.34 -12.09
N ASN A 31 9.24 -4.98 -11.54
CA ASN A 31 8.98 -5.01 -10.12
C ASN A 31 9.07 -6.45 -9.59
N HIS A 32 9.91 -6.69 -8.61
CA HIS A 32 10.13 -8.03 -8.04
C HIS A 32 8.84 -8.63 -7.49
N GLY A 33 8.01 -7.80 -6.86
CA GLY A 33 6.72 -8.23 -6.33
C GLY A 33 5.81 -8.81 -7.40
N LEU A 34 5.83 -8.24 -8.61
CA LEU A 34 5.03 -8.70 -9.73
C LEU A 34 5.51 -10.06 -10.26
N HIS A 35 6.83 -10.29 -10.31
CA HIS A 35 7.41 -11.50 -10.89
C HIS A 35 7.46 -12.68 -9.92
N TYR A 36 7.67 -12.40 -8.63
CA TYR A 36 7.90 -13.43 -7.61
C TYR A 36 6.88 -13.40 -6.48
N ALA A 37 5.81 -12.64 -6.63
CA ALA A 37 4.77 -12.47 -5.61
C ALA A 37 5.32 -12.01 -4.24
N SER A 38 6.43 -11.26 -4.24
CA SER A 38 7.07 -10.77 -3.04
C SER A 38 6.40 -9.47 -2.56
N CYS A 39 5.14 -9.59 -2.21
CA CYS A 39 4.33 -8.49 -1.68
C CYS A 39 3.30 -9.01 -0.69
N VAL A 40 2.83 -8.11 0.17
CA VAL A 40 1.75 -8.36 1.13
C VAL A 40 0.80 -7.17 1.14
N PHE A 41 -0.43 -7.39 1.51
CA PHE A 41 -1.44 -6.34 1.56
C PHE A 41 -2.48 -6.61 2.65
N GLU A 42 -3.24 -5.57 2.97
CA GLU A 42 -4.45 -5.66 3.77
C GLU A 42 -5.64 -5.07 3.02
N GLY A 43 -6.83 -5.35 3.50
CA GLY A 43 -8.05 -4.76 3.00
C GLY A 43 -8.91 -4.30 4.17
N GLU A 44 -9.18 -2.99 4.22
CA GLU A 44 -9.82 -2.36 5.36
C GLU A 44 -11.06 -1.60 4.94
N ARG A 45 -12.16 -1.79 5.65
CA ARG A 45 -13.39 -1.06 5.37
C ARG A 45 -13.39 0.28 6.11
N ILE A 46 -13.95 1.27 5.45
CA ILE A 46 -14.20 2.59 6.02
C ILE A 46 -15.71 2.73 6.21
N TYR A 47 -16.12 3.07 7.43
CA TYR A 47 -17.51 3.35 7.76
C TYR A 47 -17.57 4.74 8.40
N GLU A 48 -18.33 5.66 7.81
CA GLU A 48 -18.54 7.02 8.29
C GLU A 48 -17.24 7.77 8.64
N GLY A 49 -16.21 7.60 7.77
CA GLY A 49 -14.93 8.28 7.93
C GLY A 49 -13.97 7.59 8.88
N GLU A 50 -14.29 6.42 9.41
CA GLU A 50 -13.42 5.67 10.29
C GLU A 50 -13.07 4.30 9.70
N ILE A 51 -11.79 3.93 9.80
CA ILE A 51 -11.30 2.64 9.34
C ILE A 51 -11.59 1.60 10.42
N PHE A 52 -12.38 0.59 10.06
CA PHE A 52 -12.73 -0.48 10.98
C PHE A 52 -11.51 -1.37 11.26
N LYS A 53 -11.17 -1.51 12.54
CA LYS A 53 -10.07 -2.38 13.00
C LYS A 53 -8.70 -2.01 12.39
N LEU A 54 -8.44 -0.72 12.22
CA LEU A 54 -7.19 -0.24 11.62
C LEU A 54 -5.94 -0.85 12.30
N GLN A 55 -5.86 -0.79 13.62
CA GLN A 55 -4.68 -1.28 14.35
C GLN A 55 -4.47 -2.78 14.12
N GLU A 56 -5.52 -3.57 14.20
CA GLU A 56 -5.45 -5.02 13.99
C GLU A 56 -5.03 -5.36 12.56
N HIS A 57 -5.52 -4.61 11.57
CA HIS A 57 -5.09 -4.76 10.17
C HIS A 57 -3.62 -4.39 9.99
N THR A 58 -3.19 -3.31 10.59
CA THR A 58 -1.78 -2.90 10.52
C THR A 58 -0.86 -3.94 11.19
N GLU A 59 -1.24 -4.46 12.33
CA GLU A 59 -0.50 -5.56 12.98
C GLU A 59 -0.39 -6.77 12.05
N ARG A 60 -1.47 -7.15 11.38
CA ARG A 60 -1.46 -8.28 10.45
C ARG A 60 -0.63 -7.99 9.21
N LEU A 61 -0.63 -6.76 8.70
CA LEU A 61 0.26 -6.36 7.60
C LEU A 61 1.72 -6.58 7.98
N PHE A 62 2.12 -6.15 9.18
CA PHE A 62 3.49 -6.33 9.68
C PHE A 62 3.82 -7.81 9.91
N TYR A 63 2.86 -8.58 10.43
CA TYR A 63 3.02 -10.03 10.57
C TYR A 63 3.25 -10.70 9.21
N SER A 64 2.41 -10.37 8.23
CA SER A 64 2.53 -10.92 6.87
C SER A 64 3.88 -10.56 6.23
N ALA A 65 4.30 -9.31 6.37
CA ALA A 65 5.59 -8.84 5.87
C ALA A 65 6.75 -9.62 6.51
N LYS A 66 6.72 -9.80 7.81
CA LYS A 66 7.75 -10.57 8.53
C LYS A 66 7.84 -12.00 8.04
N ARG A 67 6.69 -12.64 7.78
CA ARG A 67 6.64 -14.01 7.23
C ARG A 67 7.26 -14.11 5.83
N MET A 68 7.22 -13.03 5.07
CA MET A 68 7.83 -12.93 3.73
C MET A 68 9.29 -12.43 3.80
N GLY A 69 9.86 -12.26 4.98
CA GLY A 69 11.19 -11.70 5.15
C GLY A 69 11.30 -10.22 4.77
N ILE A 70 10.20 -9.50 4.84
CA ILE A 70 10.12 -8.08 4.50
C ILE A 70 10.11 -7.26 5.79
N LYS A 71 11.04 -6.30 5.88
CA LYS A 71 11.04 -5.31 6.96
C LYS A 71 10.43 -4.01 6.41
N ILE A 72 9.25 -3.68 6.90
CA ILE A 72 8.57 -2.43 6.51
C ILE A 72 9.38 -1.25 7.03
N PRO A 73 9.74 -0.26 6.17
CA PRO A 73 10.58 0.89 6.57
C PRO A 73 9.79 1.99 7.30
N TYR A 74 8.61 1.70 7.80
CA TYR A 74 7.74 2.60 8.57
C TYR A 74 7.27 1.89 9.83
N SER A 75 6.98 2.66 10.87
CA SER A 75 6.35 2.13 12.08
C SER A 75 4.86 1.85 11.84
N GLN A 76 4.26 1.05 12.72
CA GLN A 76 2.81 0.82 12.68
C GLN A 76 2.04 2.14 12.84
N LYS A 77 2.53 3.04 13.70
CA LYS A 77 1.93 4.36 13.90
C LYS A 77 1.98 5.20 12.61
N GLU A 78 3.09 5.17 11.88
CA GLU A 78 3.21 5.88 10.61
C GLU A 78 2.25 5.33 9.56
N ILE A 79 2.07 4.01 9.48
CA ILE A 79 1.11 3.39 8.57
C ILE A 79 -0.32 3.76 8.96
N ASN A 80 -0.66 3.73 10.25
CA ASN A 80 -1.97 4.15 10.72
C ASN A 80 -2.25 5.62 10.39
N ASN A 81 -1.28 6.49 10.60
CA ASN A 81 -1.39 7.92 10.29
C ASN A 81 -1.58 8.14 8.79
N ALA A 82 -0.81 7.43 7.95
CA ALA A 82 -0.94 7.48 6.50
C ALA A 82 -2.34 7.04 6.03
N SER A 83 -2.86 5.97 6.61
CA SER A 83 -4.20 5.46 6.31
C SER A 83 -5.29 6.48 6.64
N ASN A 84 -5.20 7.10 7.81
CA ASN A 84 -6.15 8.14 8.22
C ASN A 84 -6.00 9.41 7.36
N GLU A 85 -4.79 9.79 7.01
CA GLU A 85 -4.53 10.94 6.16
C GLU A 85 -5.13 10.76 4.76
N ILE A 86 -4.92 9.61 4.14
CA ILE A 86 -5.38 9.40 2.77
C ILE A 86 -6.92 9.41 2.67
N ILE A 87 -7.63 8.82 3.61
CA ILE A 87 -9.10 8.86 3.59
C ILE A 87 -9.64 10.27 3.83
N ARG A 88 -8.95 11.06 4.66
CA ARG A 88 -9.30 12.46 4.90
C ARG A 88 -9.08 13.32 3.65
N VAL A 89 -7.93 13.17 3.01
CA VAL A 89 -7.58 13.92 1.79
C VAL A 89 -8.52 13.55 0.64
N GLN A 90 -8.85 12.28 0.49
CA GLN A 90 -9.79 11.78 -0.52
C GLN A 90 -11.27 12.01 -0.16
N LYS A 91 -11.55 12.50 1.06
CA LYS A 91 -12.91 12.76 1.56
C LYS A 91 -13.80 11.51 1.50
N ILE A 92 -13.22 10.36 1.83
CA ILE A 92 -13.92 9.08 1.81
C ILE A 92 -14.62 8.88 3.14
N LYS A 93 -15.95 8.70 3.12
CA LYS A 93 -16.74 8.36 4.30
C LYS A 93 -17.05 6.87 4.36
N ASN A 94 -17.36 6.26 3.23
CA ASN A 94 -17.62 4.83 3.14
C ASN A 94 -16.82 4.28 1.96
N GLY A 95 -15.98 3.30 2.22
CA GLY A 95 -15.12 2.79 1.19
C GLY A 95 -14.14 1.75 1.69
N TYR A 96 -12.96 1.76 1.10
CA TYR A 96 -11.98 0.69 1.27
C TYR A 96 -10.56 1.25 1.21
N VAL A 97 -9.70 0.79 2.12
CA VAL A 97 -8.27 1.08 2.12
C VAL A 97 -7.49 -0.19 1.79
N ARG A 98 -6.57 -0.07 0.87
CA ARG A 98 -5.67 -1.16 0.47
C ARG A 98 -4.22 -0.75 0.76
N PRO A 99 -3.67 -1.04 1.93
CA PRO A 99 -2.22 -0.91 2.13
C PRO A 99 -1.51 -2.08 1.46
N VAL A 100 -0.41 -1.79 0.80
CA VAL A 100 0.39 -2.79 0.09
C VAL A 100 1.87 -2.54 0.35
N VAL A 101 2.63 -3.62 0.53
CA VAL A 101 4.08 -3.61 0.75
C VAL A 101 4.70 -4.55 -0.27
N TRP A 102 5.71 -4.10 -0.99
CA TRP A 102 6.30 -4.92 -2.05
C TRP A 102 7.81 -4.68 -2.20
N ARG A 103 8.49 -5.67 -2.77
CA ARG A 103 9.87 -5.51 -3.21
C ARG A 103 9.90 -4.87 -4.59
N GLY A 104 10.77 -3.87 -4.76
CA GLY A 104 10.80 -3.02 -5.93
C GLY A 104 11.53 -3.61 -7.13
N SER A 105 11.94 -2.71 -8.04
CA SER A 105 12.53 -3.05 -9.33
C SER A 105 14.05 -2.81 -9.39
N GLU A 106 14.71 -2.69 -8.25
CA GLU A 106 16.15 -2.42 -8.16
C GLU A 106 16.99 -3.61 -8.65
N MET A 107 16.49 -4.84 -8.43
CA MET A 107 17.14 -6.07 -8.89
C MET A 107 16.08 -7.06 -9.37
N MET A 108 16.41 -7.80 -10.43
CA MET A 108 15.51 -8.81 -11.03
C MET A 108 15.81 -10.25 -10.58
N ALA A 109 16.86 -10.46 -9.78
CA ALA A 109 17.26 -11.79 -9.31
C ALA A 109 16.22 -12.38 -8.36
N ILE A 110 16.09 -13.71 -8.32
CA ILE A 110 15.24 -14.42 -7.36
C ILE A 110 15.60 -14.02 -5.94
N SER A 111 16.89 -13.87 -5.63
CA SER A 111 17.34 -13.31 -4.37
C SER A 111 16.92 -11.85 -4.26
N ALA A 112 16.17 -11.55 -3.20
CA ALA A 112 15.55 -10.25 -3.02
C ALA A 112 16.31 -9.33 -2.06
N GLN A 113 17.52 -9.70 -1.67
CA GLN A 113 18.27 -9.00 -0.61
C GLN A 113 18.63 -7.56 -0.97
N LYS A 114 18.79 -7.24 -2.25
CA LYS A 114 19.13 -5.90 -2.73
C LYS A 114 17.93 -5.08 -3.19
N ASN A 115 16.74 -5.63 -3.12
CA ASN A 115 15.53 -4.89 -3.48
C ASN A 115 15.08 -4.01 -2.32
N LYS A 116 14.70 -2.78 -2.65
CA LYS A 116 14.07 -1.89 -1.67
C LYS A 116 12.66 -2.34 -1.37
N ILE A 117 12.22 -2.05 -0.16
CA ILE A 117 10.83 -2.25 0.25
C ILE A 117 10.07 -0.96 0.01
N HIS A 118 8.98 -1.08 -0.73
CA HIS A 118 8.08 0.02 -1.05
C HIS A 118 6.74 -0.18 -0.35
N VAL A 119 6.06 0.92 -0.05
CA VAL A 119 4.77 0.92 0.65
C VAL A 119 3.85 1.94 -0.01
N GLY A 120 2.64 1.52 -0.24
CA GLY A 120 1.61 2.41 -0.75
C GLY A 120 0.23 2.04 -0.26
#